data_7a493c37e7c75effffab1e6d163060c5
#
_entry.id   7a493c37e7c75effffab1e6d163060c5
#
_cell.length_a   1.000
_cell.length_b   1.000
_cell.length_c   1.000
_cell.angle_alpha   90.00
_cell.angle_beta   90.00
_cell.angle_gamma   90.00
#
_symmetry.space_group_name_H-M   'P 1'
#
loop_
_entity.id
_entity.type
_entity.pdbx_description
1 polymer ?
#
loop_
_entity_poly.entity_id
_entity_poly.type
_entity_poly.pdbx_seq_one_letter_code
_entity_poly.pdbx_strand_id
1 'polypeptide(L)'
;LPEGHFGVIRANVELEELRSIAAALHGKTPDDYQSGRVPPFMQFNHLINHTGSEGLYLPQDFPQSFFLDDLAIGSAAALLKELEALAPVLAERFPDEMAAAQATPDDAPRADIAGPVGVWHSLGRLCRSALAMDMPIQLG
;
A
#
# COMPACT_ATOMS: atom_id res chain seq x y z
N LEU A 1 -9.68 21.74 1.90
CA LEU A 1 -8.51 21.43 1.87
C LEU A 1 -8.31 20.44 0.86
N PRO A 2 -7.88 20.85 0.07
CA PRO A 2 -7.44 19.94 -0.94
C PRO A 2 -6.48 18.94 -0.41
N GLU A 3 -6.19 19.11 0.84
CA GLU A 3 -5.26 18.22 1.48
C GLU A 3 -5.61 16.81 1.29
N GLY A 4 -6.84 16.50 1.19
CA GLY A 4 -7.26 15.13 0.94
C GLY A 4 -6.84 14.58 -0.40
N HIS A 5 -6.42 15.41 -1.31
CA HIS A 5 -6.15 14.96 -2.67
C HIS A 5 -4.94 14.08 -2.81
N PHE A 6 -3.87 14.38 -2.12
CA PHE A 6 -2.69 13.54 -2.21
C PHE A 6 -2.78 12.30 -1.32
N GLY A 7 -3.77 12.26 -0.46
CA GLY A 7 -3.95 11.16 0.46
C GLY A 7 -5.10 10.23 0.11
N VAL A 8 -5.54 10.20 -1.15
CA VAL A 8 -6.66 9.35 -1.56
C VAL A 8 -6.18 8.26 -2.50
N ILE A 9 -6.49 7.01 -2.16
CA ILE A 9 -6.21 5.85 -2.98
C ILE A 9 -7.52 5.12 -3.24
N ARG A 10 -7.75 4.74 -4.47
CA ARG A 10 -8.95 4.00 -4.84
C ARG A 10 -8.62 2.52 -4.94
N ALA A 11 -9.50 1.71 -4.38
CA ALA A 11 -9.43 0.28 -4.57
C ALA A 11 -9.74 -0.04 -6.04
N ASN A 12 -8.92 -0.89 -6.64
CA ASN A 12 -9.10 -1.31 -8.02
C ASN A 12 -8.46 -2.68 -8.25
N VAL A 13 -8.59 -3.20 -9.45
CA VAL A 13 -8.05 -4.52 -9.81
C VAL A 13 -6.54 -4.58 -9.59
N GLU A 14 -5.84 -3.51 -9.92
CA GLU A 14 -4.39 -3.46 -9.81
C GLU A 14 -3.92 -3.49 -8.35
N LEU A 15 -4.66 -2.84 -7.45
CA LEU A 15 -4.38 -2.90 -6.02
C LEU A 15 -4.61 -4.33 -5.49
N GLU A 16 -5.67 -4.99 -5.95
CA GLU A 16 -5.92 -6.38 -5.56
C GLU A 16 -4.84 -7.32 -6.09
N GLU A 17 -4.31 -7.08 -7.28
CA GLU A 17 -3.19 -7.84 -7.79
C GLU A 17 -1.95 -7.67 -6.90
N LEU A 18 -1.66 -6.44 -6.48
CA LEU A 18 -0.54 -6.16 -5.58
C LEU A 18 -0.71 -6.90 -4.24
N ARG A 19 -1.91 -6.85 -3.68
CA ARG A 19 -2.23 -7.58 -2.44
C ARG A 19 -2.07 -9.08 -2.62
N SER A 20 -2.49 -9.62 -3.76
CA SER A 20 -2.36 -11.05 -4.05
C SER A 20 -0.90 -11.48 -4.15
N ILE A 21 -0.06 -10.66 -4.77
CA ILE A 21 1.38 -10.92 -4.85
C ILE A 21 1.98 -10.97 -3.44
N ALA A 22 1.65 -10.00 -2.61
CA ALA A 22 2.15 -9.94 -1.24
C ALA A 22 1.70 -11.15 -0.41
N ALA A 23 0.42 -11.50 -0.47
CA ALA A 23 -0.12 -12.64 0.26
C ALA A 23 0.54 -13.96 -0.17
N ALA A 24 0.77 -14.12 -1.47
CA ALA A 24 1.35 -15.34 -2.02
C ALA A 24 2.76 -15.60 -1.52
N LEU A 25 3.49 -14.58 -1.11
CA LEU A 25 4.82 -14.76 -0.52
C LEU A 25 4.78 -15.58 0.77
N HIS A 26 3.63 -15.64 1.42
CA HIS A 26 3.42 -16.44 2.62
C HIS A 26 2.48 -17.63 2.39
N GLY A 27 2.23 -17.96 1.12
CA GLY A 27 1.32 -19.05 0.77
C GLY A 27 -0.13 -18.76 1.13
N LYS A 28 -0.53 -17.48 1.14
CA LYS A 28 -1.86 -17.03 1.52
C LYS A 28 -2.51 -16.26 0.38
N THR A 29 -3.79 -15.94 0.59
CA THR A 29 -4.54 -15.03 -0.28
C THR A 29 -4.94 -13.80 0.53
N PRO A 30 -5.31 -12.68 -0.13
CA PRO A 30 -5.81 -11.52 0.62
C PRO A 30 -7.01 -11.85 1.50
N ASP A 31 -7.87 -12.77 1.05
CA ASP A 31 -9.03 -13.20 1.81
C ASP A 31 -8.64 -13.85 3.15
N ASP A 32 -7.53 -14.57 3.19
CA ASP A 32 -7.03 -15.16 4.43
C ASP A 32 -6.71 -14.10 5.47
N TYR A 33 -6.13 -12.99 5.05
CA TYR A 33 -5.84 -11.86 5.93
C TYR A 33 -7.12 -11.20 6.43
N GLN A 34 -8.04 -10.96 5.51
CA GLN A 34 -9.27 -10.23 5.80
C GLN A 34 -10.23 -11.00 6.69
N SER A 35 -10.21 -12.32 6.60
CA SER A 35 -11.07 -13.18 7.40
C SER A 35 -10.50 -13.52 8.78
N GLY A 36 -9.33 -12.97 9.12
CA GLY A 36 -8.71 -13.21 10.41
C GLY A 36 -8.00 -14.54 10.55
N ARG A 37 -7.82 -15.26 9.46
CA ARG A 37 -7.10 -16.56 9.47
C ARG A 37 -5.60 -16.39 9.50
N VAL A 38 -5.10 -15.17 9.33
CA VAL A 38 -3.69 -14.83 9.37
C VAL A 38 -3.42 -14.04 10.64
N PRO A 39 -2.37 -14.38 11.40
CA PRO A 39 -2.06 -13.63 12.62
C PRO A 39 -1.83 -12.14 12.32
N PRO A 40 -2.26 -11.24 13.22
CA PRO A 40 -2.18 -9.79 12.96
C PRO A 40 -0.76 -9.25 12.86
N PHE A 41 0.24 -9.99 13.35
CA PHE A 41 1.64 -9.59 13.22
C PHE A 41 2.26 -10.05 11.91
N MET A 42 1.51 -10.73 11.06
CA MET A 42 2.02 -11.22 9.79
C MET A 42 2.40 -10.06 8.89
N GLN A 43 3.48 -10.25 8.13
CA GLN A 43 3.95 -9.24 7.19
C GLN A 43 2.88 -8.89 6.17
N PHE A 44 2.89 -7.67 5.68
CA PHE A 44 1.92 -7.12 4.72
C PHE A 44 0.52 -6.91 5.27
N ASN A 45 0.32 -6.93 6.60
CA ASN A 45 -1.03 -6.72 7.12
C ASN A 45 -1.54 -5.29 6.90
N HIS A 46 -0.68 -4.28 6.84
CA HIS A 46 -1.12 -2.92 6.54
C HIS A 46 -1.58 -2.77 5.09
N LEU A 47 -0.93 -3.46 4.16
CA LEU A 47 -1.33 -3.46 2.76
C LEU A 47 -2.61 -4.26 2.54
N ILE A 48 -2.69 -5.46 3.12
CA ILE A 48 -3.72 -6.44 2.80
C ILE A 48 -4.97 -6.27 3.67
N ASN A 49 -4.82 -5.94 4.95
CA ASN A 49 -5.97 -5.81 5.84
C ASN A 49 -6.81 -4.56 5.59
N HIS A 50 -6.28 -3.60 4.85
CA HIS A 50 -7.06 -2.44 4.43
C HIS A 50 -8.00 -2.86 3.31
N THR A 51 -9.17 -3.33 3.66
CA THR A 51 -10.13 -3.87 2.72
C THR A 51 -11.27 -2.89 2.50
N GLY A 52 -11.83 -2.96 1.33
CA GLY A 52 -13.02 -2.17 1.04
C GLY A 52 -12.68 -0.73 0.70
N SER A 53 -13.68 0.11 0.84
CA SER A 53 -13.67 1.46 0.32
C SER A 53 -13.36 2.53 1.36
N GLU A 54 -13.20 2.15 2.62
CA GLU A 54 -12.99 3.13 3.68
C GLU A 54 -11.86 2.71 4.59
N GLY A 55 -10.99 3.64 4.91
CA GLY A 55 -9.87 3.38 5.80
C GLY A 55 -8.89 4.53 5.80
N LEU A 56 -7.99 4.51 6.77
CA LEU A 56 -6.97 5.53 6.91
C LEU A 56 -5.62 4.87 7.14
N TYR A 57 -4.58 5.50 6.60
CA TYR A 57 -3.21 5.22 7.01
C TYR A 57 -2.71 6.45 7.75
N LEU A 58 -2.38 6.27 9.01
CA LEU A 58 -1.86 7.36 9.85
C LEU A 58 -0.36 7.48 9.68
N PRO A 59 0.22 8.70 9.86
CA PRO A 59 1.66 8.88 9.72
C PRO A 59 2.46 8.24 10.87
N GLN A 60 1.81 7.90 11.98
CA GLN A 60 2.48 7.25 13.10
C GLN A 60 2.88 5.82 12.76
N ASP A 61 4.00 5.36 13.31
CA ASP A 61 4.50 4.00 13.09
C ASP A 61 3.95 3.07 14.19
N PHE A 62 3.20 2.06 13.78
CA PHE A 62 2.76 1.01 14.67
C PHE A 62 2.72 -0.32 13.90
N PRO A 63 2.97 -1.44 14.61
CA PRO A 63 3.25 -2.72 13.92
C PRO A 63 2.03 -3.41 13.33
N GLN A 64 0.84 -3.17 13.87
CA GLN A 64 -0.35 -3.91 13.44
C GLN A 64 -1.46 -2.96 13.05
N SER A 65 -2.05 -3.19 11.88
CA SER A 65 -3.27 -2.49 11.50
C SER A 65 -4.44 -2.99 12.36
N PHE A 66 -5.45 -2.17 12.52
CA PHE A 66 -6.60 -2.50 13.37
C PHE A 66 -7.85 -1.87 12.79
N PHE A 67 -9.00 -2.24 13.36
CA PHE A 67 -10.28 -1.64 13.00
C PHE A 67 -10.81 -0.83 14.17
N LEU A 68 -11.26 0.37 13.87
CA LEU A 68 -11.97 1.22 14.81
C LEU A 68 -13.40 1.32 14.29
N ASP A 69 -14.32 0.63 14.93
CA ASP A 69 -15.62 0.33 14.38
C ASP A 69 -15.42 -0.40 13.03
N ASP A 70 -15.97 0.11 11.94
CA ASP A 70 -15.78 -0.50 10.63
C ASP A 70 -14.68 0.16 9.80
N LEU A 71 -13.93 1.09 10.41
CA LEU A 71 -12.88 1.81 9.72
C LEU A 71 -11.52 1.12 9.90
N ALA A 72 -10.92 0.72 8.81
CA ALA A 72 -9.58 0.12 8.84
C ALA A 72 -8.53 1.20 9.09
N ILE A 73 -7.67 0.98 10.07
CA ILE A 73 -6.61 1.92 10.43
C ILE A 73 -5.26 1.22 10.26
N GLY A 74 -4.41 1.81 9.45
CA GLY A 74 -3.06 1.32 9.22
C GLY A 74 -2.04 2.42 9.43
N SER A 75 -0.75 2.03 9.39
CA SER A 75 0.37 2.94 9.51
C SER A 75 0.98 3.19 8.12
N ALA A 76 1.13 4.44 7.73
CA ALA A 76 1.81 4.78 6.48
C ALA A 76 3.29 4.38 6.54
N ALA A 77 3.92 4.51 7.70
CA ALA A 77 5.31 4.10 7.89
C ALA A 77 5.47 2.58 7.72
N ALA A 78 4.57 1.80 8.33
CA ALA A 78 4.58 0.35 8.19
C ALA A 78 4.24 -0.08 6.76
N LEU A 79 3.26 0.57 6.15
CA LEU A 79 2.92 0.30 4.75
C LEU A 79 4.10 0.54 3.82
N LEU A 80 4.83 1.64 4.02
CA LEU A 80 6.01 1.93 3.21
C LEU A 80 7.05 0.82 3.32
N LYS A 81 7.30 0.32 4.53
CA LYS A 81 8.22 -0.80 4.72
C LYS A 81 7.76 -2.06 3.99
N GLU A 82 6.45 -2.32 4.01
CA GLU A 82 5.88 -3.46 3.29
C GLU A 82 6.06 -3.30 1.78
N LEU A 83 5.84 -2.10 1.27
CA LEU A 83 6.05 -1.81 -0.16
C LEU A 83 7.52 -1.96 -0.55
N GLU A 84 8.43 -1.50 0.28
CA GLU A 84 9.86 -1.67 0.05
C GLU A 84 10.26 -3.14 0.02
N ALA A 85 9.65 -3.96 0.87
CA ALA A 85 9.89 -5.39 0.89
C ALA A 85 9.40 -6.08 -0.39
N LEU A 86 8.41 -5.52 -1.07
CA LEU A 86 7.92 -6.06 -2.34
C LEU A 86 8.78 -5.69 -3.54
N ALA A 87 9.64 -4.68 -3.42
CA ALA A 87 10.42 -4.18 -4.55
C ALA A 87 11.22 -5.27 -5.27
N PRO A 88 11.96 -6.17 -4.59
CA PRO A 88 12.68 -7.24 -5.29
C PRO A 88 11.77 -8.19 -6.06
N VAL A 89 10.61 -8.51 -5.50
CA VAL A 89 9.65 -9.42 -6.13
C VAL A 89 9.08 -8.79 -7.40
N LEU A 90 8.71 -7.51 -7.31
CA LEU A 90 8.18 -6.78 -8.46
C LEU A 90 9.24 -6.57 -9.53
N ALA A 91 10.49 -6.33 -9.14
CA ALA A 91 11.59 -6.19 -10.09
C ALA A 91 11.84 -7.47 -10.86
N GLU A 92 11.66 -8.63 -10.22
CA GLU A 92 11.81 -9.92 -10.87
C GLU A 92 10.67 -10.19 -11.86
N ARG A 93 9.44 -9.87 -11.48
CA ARG A 93 8.23 -10.17 -12.25
C ARG A 93 7.91 -9.12 -13.30
N PHE A 94 8.24 -7.85 -13.03
CA PHE A 94 7.90 -6.71 -13.88
C PHE A 94 9.10 -5.78 -14.01
N PRO A 95 10.20 -6.26 -14.64
CA PRO A 95 11.46 -5.48 -14.65
C PRO A 95 11.37 -4.14 -15.38
N ASP A 96 10.61 -4.06 -16.46
CA ASP A 96 10.51 -2.81 -17.23
C ASP A 96 9.72 -1.77 -16.47
N GLU A 97 8.60 -2.17 -15.87
CA GLU A 97 7.75 -1.29 -15.08
C GLU A 97 8.48 -0.79 -13.84
N MET A 98 9.22 -1.67 -13.17
CA MET A 98 10.00 -1.30 -12.00
C MET A 98 11.14 -0.35 -12.35
N ALA A 99 11.80 -0.54 -13.49
CA ALA A 99 12.83 0.39 -13.95
C ALA A 99 12.23 1.78 -14.19
N ALA A 100 11.06 1.86 -14.80
CA ALA A 100 10.36 3.11 -15.03
C ALA A 100 9.98 3.78 -13.69
N ALA A 101 9.49 3.00 -12.74
CA ALA A 101 9.11 3.52 -11.41
C ALA A 101 10.32 4.07 -10.67
N GLN A 102 11.43 3.35 -10.68
CA GLN A 102 12.66 3.75 -10.00
C GLN A 102 13.31 4.98 -10.64
N ALA A 103 13.07 5.20 -11.93
CA ALA A 103 13.56 6.37 -12.64
C ALA A 103 12.72 7.62 -12.41
N THR A 104 11.59 7.50 -11.72
CA THR A 104 10.66 8.61 -11.49
C THR A 104 10.79 9.11 -10.05
N PRO A 105 11.39 10.29 -9.82
CA PRO A 105 11.49 10.83 -8.45
C PRO A 105 10.13 11.28 -7.93
N ASP A 106 10.02 11.37 -6.61
CA ASP A 106 8.76 11.71 -5.94
C ASP A 106 8.25 13.10 -6.30
N ASP A 107 9.13 14.03 -6.64
CA ASP A 107 8.77 15.40 -7.02
C ASP A 107 8.49 15.55 -8.51
N ALA A 108 8.68 14.50 -9.29
CA ALA A 108 8.38 14.53 -10.72
C ALA A 108 6.89 14.33 -10.99
N PRO A 109 6.41 14.69 -12.17
CA PRO A 109 5.05 14.35 -12.57
C PRO A 109 4.81 12.84 -12.47
N ARG A 110 3.58 12.48 -12.15
CA ARG A 110 3.21 11.08 -12.00
C ARG A 110 3.47 10.31 -13.29
N ALA A 111 4.22 9.22 -13.18
CA ALA A 111 4.46 8.34 -14.31
C ALA A 111 3.24 7.46 -14.57
N ASP A 112 2.95 7.23 -15.85
CA ASP A 112 1.87 6.33 -16.25
C ASP A 112 2.43 4.91 -16.34
N ILE A 113 2.42 4.22 -15.23
CA ILE A 113 2.93 2.86 -15.11
C ILE A 113 1.76 1.92 -14.87
N ALA A 114 1.62 0.93 -15.73
CA ALA A 114 0.51 -0.01 -15.68
C ALA A 114 0.72 -1.10 -14.62
N GLY A 115 -0.39 -1.75 -14.24
CA GLY A 115 -0.39 -2.94 -13.43
C GLY A 115 -0.07 -2.69 -11.95
N PRO A 116 0.26 -3.76 -11.22
CA PRO A 116 0.52 -3.64 -9.79
C PRO A 116 1.72 -2.76 -9.45
N VAL A 117 2.70 -2.62 -10.35
CA VAL A 117 3.84 -1.71 -10.13
C VAL A 117 3.38 -0.26 -10.10
N GLY A 118 2.41 0.12 -10.95
CA GLY A 118 1.86 1.47 -10.94
C GLY A 118 1.22 1.81 -9.60
N VAL A 119 0.45 0.89 -9.05
CA VAL A 119 -0.17 1.05 -7.72
C VAL A 119 0.91 1.08 -6.63
N TRP A 120 1.87 0.19 -6.69
CA TRP A 120 2.99 0.15 -5.76
C TRP A 120 3.73 1.49 -5.72
N HIS A 121 4.01 2.04 -6.89
CA HIS A 121 4.69 3.33 -7.03
C HIS A 121 3.86 4.48 -6.45
N SER A 122 2.57 4.52 -6.77
CA SER A 122 1.65 5.56 -6.29
C SER A 122 1.49 5.49 -4.76
N LEU A 123 1.32 4.29 -4.22
CA LEU A 123 1.23 4.10 -2.77
C LEU A 123 2.50 4.56 -2.07
N GLY A 124 3.67 4.20 -2.61
CA GLY A 124 4.94 4.62 -2.05
C GLY A 124 5.08 6.12 -1.99
N ARG A 125 4.72 6.82 -3.07
CA ARG A 125 4.74 8.27 -3.12
C ARG A 125 3.82 8.88 -2.07
N LEU A 126 2.61 8.35 -1.94
CA LEU A 126 1.65 8.83 -0.95
C LEU A 126 2.16 8.62 0.47
N CYS A 127 2.76 7.46 0.75
CA CYS A 127 3.32 7.19 2.07
C CYS A 127 4.45 8.18 2.40
N ARG A 128 5.34 8.41 1.46
CA ARG A 128 6.45 9.35 1.68
C ARG A 128 5.94 10.77 1.89
N SER A 129 4.96 11.20 1.11
CA SER A 129 4.35 12.53 1.28
C SER A 129 3.63 12.64 2.62
N ALA A 130 2.87 11.62 2.99
CA ALA A 130 2.13 11.62 4.26
C ALA A 130 3.09 11.70 5.45
N LEU A 131 4.19 10.96 5.41
CA LEU A 131 5.19 10.98 6.47
C LEU A 131 5.91 12.33 6.54
N ALA A 132 6.24 12.91 5.38
CA ALA A 132 6.93 14.21 5.34
C ALA A 132 6.03 15.34 5.85
N MET A 133 4.73 15.26 5.62
CA MET A 133 3.76 16.30 5.99
C MET A 133 3.01 15.99 7.28
N ASP A 134 3.25 14.83 7.88
CA ASP A 134 2.57 14.36 9.08
C ASP A 134 1.05 14.35 8.89
N MET A 135 0.60 13.78 7.77
CA MET A 135 -0.81 13.75 7.41
C MET A 135 -1.27 12.33 7.08
N PRO A 136 -2.55 12.02 7.30
CA PRO A 136 -3.08 10.69 6.97
C PRO A 136 -3.33 10.53 5.47
N ILE A 137 -3.39 9.26 5.04
CA ILE A 137 -3.85 8.87 3.71
C ILE A 137 -5.24 8.28 3.87
N GLN A 138 -6.17 8.72 3.05
CA GLN A 138 -7.51 8.17 3.03
C GLN A 138 -7.66 7.16 1.92
N LEU A 139 -8.21 5.98 2.26
CA LEU A 139 -8.57 4.95 1.29
C LEU A 139 -10.06 5.12 0.98
N GLY A 140 -10.36 5.31 -0.28
CA GLY A 140 -11.76 5.51 -0.63
C GLY A 140 -12.06 5.55 -2.10
#